data_64b3c5b0bb44769ba3d1a241959163db
#
_entry.id   64b3c5b0bb44769ba3d1a241959163db
#
_cell.length_a   1.000
_cell.length_b   1.000
_cell.length_c   1.000
_cell.angle_alpha   90.00
_cell.angle_beta   90.00
_cell.angle_gamma   90.00
#
_symmetry.space_group_name_H-M   'P 1'
#
loop_
_entity.id
_entity.type
_entity.pdbx_description
1 polymer ?
#
loop_
_entity_poly.entity_id
_entity_poly.type
_entity_poly.pdbx_seq_one_letter_code
_entity_poly.pdbx_strand_id
1 'polypeptide(L)'
;MLSSTLKHLFIHLILLILWSGGMLLLTQCNKDEAPLESYRSELLMVHTTSHGDIDKLLTDERQVLLPTNALRGVRPDTTYRALATFRYVNDSKRVELRQVVLIPTALPINIKEEAMRTAPIQLLSLWKTPNYINLRFGIPKSFKGNHIIGWSFRGISSTHNGHRKLHLQLYHDAHADRNDYFEEAYLSCPIQSFSQWLSPGVDSIALHINTVKGQYQAVFPY
;
A
#
# COMPACT_ATOMS: atom_id res chain seq x y z
N MET A 1 -38.83 -55.95 39.38
CA MET A 1 -38.21 -56.23 38.07
C MET A 1 -39.03 -55.49 37.02
N LEU A 2 -38.56 -54.42 36.41
CA LEU A 2 -39.23 -53.76 35.31
C LEU A 2 -39.21 -54.64 34.06
N SER A 3 -40.34 -54.80 33.43
CA SER A 3 -40.53 -55.60 32.20
C SER A 3 -39.56 -55.12 31.10
N SER A 4 -39.01 -56.04 30.32
CA SER A 4 -38.07 -55.77 29.22
C SER A 4 -38.65 -54.73 28.24
N THR A 5 -39.92 -54.71 27.98
CA THR A 5 -40.62 -53.75 27.12
C THR A 5 -40.57 -52.33 27.65
N LEU A 6 -40.59 -52.14 28.97
CA LEU A 6 -40.53 -50.81 29.60
C LEU A 6 -39.13 -50.20 29.50
N LYS A 7 -38.08 -51.03 29.50
CA LYS A 7 -36.68 -50.59 29.33
C LYS A 7 -36.41 -50.13 27.90
N HIS A 8 -36.94 -50.84 26.91
CA HIS A 8 -36.81 -50.43 25.50
C HIS A 8 -37.55 -49.13 25.21
N LEU A 9 -38.75 -48.96 25.79
CA LEU A 9 -39.53 -47.71 25.63
C LEU A 9 -38.79 -46.51 26.24
N PHE A 10 -38.12 -46.68 27.38
CA PHE A 10 -37.36 -45.63 28.05
C PHE A 10 -36.09 -45.25 27.26
N ILE A 11 -35.41 -46.22 26.65
CA ILE A 11 -34.23 -45.99 25.82
C ILE A 11 -34.60 -45.21 24.54
N HIS A 12 -35.72 -45.58 23.89
CA HIS A 12 -36.19 -44.87 22.71
C HIS A 12 -36.63 -43.44 23.01
N LEU A 13 -37.23 -43.18 24.19
CA LEU A 13 -37.62 -41.85 24.63
C LEU A 13 -36.40 -40.95 24.88
N ILE A 14 -35.33 -41.50 25.50
CA ILE A 14 -34.09 -40.77 25.74
C ILE A 14 -33.38 -40.45 24.42
N LEU A 15 -33.34 -41.39 23.47
CA LEU A 15 -32.74 -41.16 22.13
C LEU A 15 -33.51 -40.10 21.33
N LEU A 16 -34.86 -40.05 21.44
CA LEU A 16 -35.70 -39.04 20.81
C LEU A 16 -35.43 -37.63 21.40
N ILE A 17 -35.26 -37.53 22.69
CA ILE A 17 -34.94 -36.25 23.39
C ILE A 17 -33.51 -35.78 23.03
N LEU A 18 -32.54 -36.68 22.92
CA LEU A 18 -31.17 -36.35 22.47
C LEU A 18 -31.15 -35.91 21.00
N TRP A 19 -31.96 -36.47 20.13
CA TRP A 19 -32.06 -36.08 18.72
C TRP A 19 -32.75 -34.73 18.53
N SER A 20 -33.80 -34.43 19.31
CA SER A 20 -34.48 -33.14 19.26
C SER A 20 -33.69 -32.01 19.89
N GLY A 21 -32.89 -32.30 20.92
CA GLY A 21 -31.96 -31.31 21.55
C GLY A 21 -30.78 -30.93 20.68
N GLY A 22 -30.30 -31.87 19.83
CA GLY A 22 -29.17 -31.59 18.90
C GLY A 22 -29.55 -30.69 17.71
N MET A 23 -30.85 -30.63 17.34
CA MET A 23 -31.28 -29.82 16.19
C MET A 23 -31.54 -28.33 16.56
N LEU A 24 -31.67 -28.02 17.85
CA LEU A 24 -31.88 -26.63 18.31
C LEU A 24 -30.63 -25.84 18.50
N LEU A 25 -29.44 -26.45 18.37
CA LEU A 25 -28.16 -25.73 18.50
C LEU A 25 -27.55 -25.26 17.17
N LEU A 26 -28.21 -25.53 16.02
CA LEU A 26 -27.70 -25.13 14.70
C LEU A 26 -28.36 -23.87 14.13
N THR A 27 -29.23 -23.19 14.87
CA THR A 27 -29.89 -21.96 14.41
C THR A 27 -29.32 -20.67 15.01
N GLN A 28 -28.10 -20.69 15.50
CA GLN A 28 -27.48 -19.51 16.08
C GLN A 28 -26.26 -19.03 15.29
N CYS A 29 -26.49 -18.74 13.99
CA CYS A 29 -25.57 -17.90 13.20
C CYS A 29 -26.35 -17.14 12.14
N ASN A 30 -27.31 -16.32 12.57
CA ASN A 30 -27.75 -15.15 11.83
C ASN A 30 -27.59 -13.95 12.77
N LYS A 31 -26.38 -13.61 13.10
CA LYS A 31 -26.08 -12.20 13.32
C LYS A 31 -26.01 -11.60 11.92
N ASP A 32 -26.96 -10.74 11.60
CA ASP A 32 -26.74 -9.66 10.65
C ASP A 32 -25.56 -8.84 11.21
N GLU A 33 -24.35 -9.35 11.04
CA GLU A 33 -23.15 -8.53 11.19
C GLU A 33 -23.31 -7.47 10.10
N ALA A 34 -23.63 -6.25 10.53
CA ALA A 34 -23.50 -5.09 9.68
C ALA A 34 -22.16 -5.23 8.98
N PRO A 35 -22.11 -5.12 7.64
CA PRO A 35 -20.88 -5.35 6.90
C PRO A 35 -19.78 -4.55 7.56
N LEU A 36 -18.72 -5.23 8.01
CA LEU A 36 -17.58 -4.61 8.65
C LEU A 36 -17.19 -3.44 7.77
N GLU A 37 -17.29 -2.24 8.31
CA GLU A 37 -16.96 -1.01 7.60
C GLU A 37 -15.54 -1.14 7.05
N SER A 38 -15.43 -1.48 5.77
CA SER A 38 -14.15 -1.80 5.14
C SER A 38 -13.39 -0.51 4.86
N TYR A 39 -12.55 -0.10 5.81
CA TYR A 39 -11.52 0.91 5.53
C TYR A 39 -10.50 0.32 4.57
N ARG A 40 -10.10 1.14 3.61
CA ARG A 40 -9.00 0.84 2.69
C ARG A 40 -7.93 1.91 2.76
N SER A 41 -6.71 1.54 2.45
CA SER A 41 -5.58 2.48 2.36
C SER A 41 -5.11 2.57 0.92
N GLU A 42 -4.94 3.80 0.42
CA GLU A 42 -4.57 4.06 -0.96
C GLU A 42 -3.58 5.23 -1.04
N LEU A 43 -2.59 5.11 -1.94
CA LEU A 43 -1.71 6.20 -2.29
C LEU A 43 -2.43 7.13 -3.26
N LEU A 44 -2.56 8.41 -2.88
CA LEU A 44 -3.28 9.41 -3.65
C LEU A 44 -2.73 10.82 -3.38
N MET A 45 -3.21 11.80 -4.13
CA MET A 45 -2.90 13.21 -3.87
C MET A 45 -3.95 13.78 -2.94
N VAL A 46 -3.50 14.50 -1.92
CA VAL A 46 -4.33 15.20 -0.93
C VAL A 46 -4.19 16.69 -1.16
N HIS A 47 -5.31 17.39 -1.31
CA HIS A 47 -5.36 18.84 -1.33
C HIS A 47 -5.87 19.39 0.00
N THR A 48 -5.31 20.51 0.42
CA THR A 48 -5.71 21.22 1.66
C THR A 48 -6.09 22.67 1.35
N THR A 49 -7.10 23.15 2.07
CA THR A 49 -7.52 24.56 2.04
C THR A 49 -6.49 25.48 2.67
N SER A 50 -6.69 26.79 2.55
CA SER A 50 -5.87 27.81 3.24
C SER A 50 -5.90 27.69 4.77
N HIS A 51 -6.93 27.05 5.34
CA HIS A 51 -7.02 26.75 6.77
C HIS A 51 -6.35 25.42 7.16
N GLY A 52 -5.87 24.66 6.17
CA GLY A 52 -5.20 23.37 6.37
C GLY A 52 -6.15 22.17 6.47
N ASP A 53 -7.44 22.35 6.22
CA ASP A 53 -8.38 21.24 6.19
C ASP A 53 -8.31 20.50 4.85
N ILE A 54 -8.37 19.17 4.89
CA ILE A 54 -8.41 18.35 3.68
C ILE A 54 -9.79 18.46 3.05
N ASP A 55 -9.86 18.99 1.83
CA ASP A 55 -11.10 19.20 1.10
C ASP A 55 -11.26 18.29 -0.12
N LYS A 56 -10.16 17.75 -0.63
CA LYS A 56 -10.18 16.92 -1.84
C LYS A 56 -9.06 15.90 -1.85
N LEU A 57 -9.39 14.70 -2.35
CA LEU A 57 -8.43 13.64 -2.67
C LEU A 57 -8.50 13.36 -4.16
N LEU A 58 -7.36 13.06 -4.78
CA LEU A 58 -7.27 12.66 -6.17
C LEU A 58 -6.53 11.34 -6.29
N THR A 59 -7.22 10.30 -6.74
CA THR A 59 -6.62 8.98 -6.97
C THR A 59 -5.71 9.00 -8.20
N ASP A 60 -4.88 7.98 -8.35
CA ASP A 60 -4.00 7.84 -9.52
C ASP A 60 -4.78 7.63 -10.82
N GLU A 61 -6.01 7.10 -10.73
CA GLU A 61 -6.96 6.97 -11.84
C GLU A 61 -7.74 8.27 -12.13
N ARG A 62 -7.33 9.40 -11.49
CA ARG A 62 -7.95 10.73 -11.64
C ARG A 62 -9.37 10.83 -11.08
N GLN A 63 -9.77 9.93 -10.19
CA GLN A 63 -11.03 10.06 -9.49
C GLN A 63 -10.88 11.10 -8.36
N VAL A 64 -11.82 12.04 -8.30
CA VAL A 64 -11.91 13.00 -7.19
C VAL A 64 -12.80 12.42 -6.11
N LEU A 65 -12.29 12.35 -4.87
CA LEU A 65 -13.01 11.95 -3.69
C LEU A 65 -13.15 13.15 -2.75
N LEU A 66 -14.32 13.31 -2.13
CA LEU A 66 -14.64 14.43 -1.25
C LEU A 66 -14.80 13.94 0.19
N PRO A 67 -13.99 14.41 1.14
CA PRO A 67 -14.14 14.06 2.54
C PRO A 67 -15.49 14.50 3.10
N THR A 68 -16.08 13.70 3.97
CA THR A 68 -17.32 14.01 4.70
C THR A 68 -17.05 14.48 6.12
N ASN A 69 -15.85 14.29 6.60
CA ASN A 69 -15.40 14.69 7.93
C ASN A 69 -14.18 15.62 7.84
N ALA A 70 -13.99 16.47 8.84
CA ALA A 70 -12.84 17.33 8.94
C ALA A 70 -11.62 16.55 9.39
N LEU A 71 -10.53 16.62 8.61
CA LEU A 71 -9.21 16.15 8.98
C LEU A 71 -8.19 17.19 8.52
N ARG A 72 -7.25 17.52 9.39
CA ARG A 72 -6.18 18.46 9.04
C ARG A 72 -5.07 17.77 8.26
N GLY A 73 -4.61 18.46 7.22
CA GLY A 73 -3.44 18.06 6.45
C GLY A 73 -2.13 18.54 7.06
N VAL A 74 -1.03 18.20 6.39
CA VAL A 74 0.34 18.51 6.87
C VAL A 74 0.67 19.99 6.73
N ARG A 75 0.17 20.65 5.67
CA ARG A 75 0.38 22.07 5.36
C ARG A 75 -0.89 22.66 4.77
N PRO A 76 -1.18 23.95 5.02
CA PRO A 76 -2.28 24.62 4.36
C PRO A 76 -1.95 24.92 2.88
N ASP A 77 -2.99 25.12 2.09
CA ASP A 77 -2.97 25.57 0.69
C ASP A 77 -1.95 24.81 -0.17
N THR A 78 -1.97 23.47 -0.09
CA THR A 78 -1.01 22.64 -0.79
C THR A 78 -1.62 21.34 -1.30
N THR A 79 -0.94 20.72 -2.25
CA THR A 79 -1.26 19.38 -2.74
C THR A 79 -0.04 18.50 -2.58
N TYR A 80 -0.20 17.34 -1.95
CA TYR A 80 0.90 16.41 -1.64
C TYR A 80 0.48 14.95 -1.78
N ARG A 81 1.46 14.08 -1.97
CA ARG A 81 1.27 12.63 -2.01
C ARG A 81 1.09 12.07 -0.60
N ALA A 82 0.09 11.23 -0.41
CA ALA A 82 -0.18 10.62 0.89
C ALA A 82 -0.69 9.19 0.77
N LEU A 83 -0.53 8.41 1.81
CA LEU A 83 -1.29 7.20 2.09
C LEU A 83 -2.50 7.61 2.92
N ALA A 84 -3.69 7.56 2.31
CA ALA A 84 -4.94 7.88 3.00
C ALA A 84 -5.68 6.58 3.33
N THR A 85 -6.16 6.48 4.57
CA THR A 85 -7.06 5.42 5.03
C THR A 85 -8.47 6.00 5.13
N PHE A 86 -9.41 5.43 4.39
CA PHE A 86 -10.78 5.94 4.28
C PHE A 86 -11.77 4.83 3.97
N ARG A 87 -13.05 5.11 4.16
CA ARG A 87 -14.17 4.31 3.68
C ARG A 87 -15.08 5.14 2.78
N TYR A 88 -15.74 4.51 1.82
CA TYR A 88 -16.77 5.17 1.03
C TYR A 88 -18.05 5.35 1.84
N VAL A 89 -18.71 6.48 1.62
CA VAL A 89 -20.02 6.78 2.19
C VAL A 89 -21.07 6.60 1.08
N ASN A 90 -21.95 5.62 1.24
CA ASN A 90 -23.08 5.35 0.33
C ASN A 90 -22.66 5.17 -1.15
N ASP A 91 -21.62 4.40 -1.44
CA ASP A 91 -21.09 4.12 -2.78
C ASP A 91 -20.89 5.37 -3.67
N SER A 92 -20.75 6.52 -3.05
CA SER A 92 -20.56 7.80 -3.72
C SER A 92 -19.07 8.15 -3.82
N LYS A 93 -18.75 9.28 -4.46
CA LYS A 93 -17.41 9.89 -4.43
C LYS A 93 -17.09 10.54 -3.08
N ARG A 94 -17.93 10.33 -2.06
CA ARG A 94 -17.76 10.85 -0.71
C ARG A 94 -17.09 9.80 0.16
N VAL A 95 -16.14 10.24 0.97
CA VAL A 95 -15.34 9.35 1.81
C VAL A 95 -15.23 9.89 3.23
N GLU A 96 -15.23 8.99 4.18
CA GLU A 96 -14.85 9.31 5.55
C GLU A 96 -13.38 8.98 5.76
N LEU A 97 -12.58 9.99 6.05
CA LEU A 97 -11.15 9.86 6.30
C LEU A 97 -10.90 9.40 7.73
N ARG A 98 -10.04 8.39 7.88
CA ARG A 98 -9.54 7.95 9.19
C ARG A 98 -8.14 8.47 9.46
N GLN A 99 -7.26 8.42 8.45
CA GLN A 99 -5.85 8.78 8.58
C GLN A 99 -5.28 9.23 7.24
N VAL A 100 -4.34 10.17 7.29
CA VAL A 100 -3.55 10.59 6.15
C VAL A 100 -2.09 10.71 6.58
N VAL A 101 -1.21 9.98 5.90
CA VAL A 101 0.23 9.97 6.15
C VAL A 101 0.95 10.50 4.92
N LEU A 102 1.77 11.54 5.10
CA LEU A 102 2.59 12.10 4.02
C LEU A 102 3.55 11.03 3.48
N ILE A 103 3.59 10.89 2.15
CA ILE A 103 4.52 9.98 1.48
C ILE A 103 5.58 10.79 0.74
N PRO A 104 6.87 10.52 0.99
CA PRO A 104 7.95 11.12 0.24
C PRO A 104 7.79 10.89 -1.26
N THR A 105 7.96 11.98 -2.02
CA THR A 105 7.93 11.95 -3.48
C THR A 105 9.29 12.40 -3.97
N ALA A 106 10.05 11.50 -4.58
CA ALA A 106 11.41 11.77 -5.02
C ALA A 106 11.54 11.75 -6.54
N LEU A 107 11.94 12.87 -7.12
CA LEU A 107 12.44 12.90 -8.49
C LEU A 107 13.84 12.28 -8.52
N PRO A 108 14.20 11.52 -9.55
CA PRO A 108 15.55 11.00 -9.70
C PRO A 108 16.57 12.13 -9.87
N ILE A 109 17.66 12.01 -9.15
CA ILE A 109 18.80 12.92 -9.27
C ILE A 109 20.02 12.17 -9.83
N ASN A 110 20.94 12.88 -10.44
CA ASN A 110 22.19 12.29 -10.90
C ASN A 110 23.18 12.22 -9.74
N ILE A 111 23.45 11.01 -9.27
CA ILE A 111 24.41 10.75 -8.18
C ILE A 111 25.66 10.13 -8.81
N LYS A 112 26.82 10.75 -8.57
CA LYS A 112 28.12 10.24 -9.02
C LYS A 112 28.38 8.85 -8.40
N GLU A 113 29.14 8.01 -9.11
CA GLU A 113 29.39 6.62 -8.69
C GLU A 113 30.03 6.52 -7.31
N GLU A 114 31.01 7.37 -7.02
CA GLU A 114 31.72 7.42 -5.72
C GLU A 114 30.80 7.81 -4.54
N ALA A 115 29.71 8.56 -4.81
CA ALA A 115 28.73 8.98 -3.83
C ALA A 115 27.52 8.05 -3.74
N MET A 116 27.45 7.04 -4.61
CA MET A 116 26.33 6.12 -4.62
C MET A 116 26.29 5.25 -3.35
N ARG A 117 25.12 5.17 -2.73
CA ARG A 117 24.87 4.31 -1.56
C ARG A 117 23.67 3.43 -1.88
N THR A 118 23.82 2.15 -1.61
CA THR A 118 22.80 1.14 -1.92
C THR A 118 22.64 0.18 -0.74
N ALA A 119 22.48 0.70 0.47
CA ALA A 119 22.14 -0.14 1.62
C ALA A 119 20.89 -0.97 1.30
N PRO A 120 20.83 -2.26 1.70
CA PRO A 120 19.73 -3.11 1.32
C PRO A 120 18.43 -2.70 2.02
N ILE A 121 17.30 -2.96 1.35
CA ILE A 121 15.95 -2.81 1.90
C ILE A 121 15.22 -4.16 1.88
N GLN A 122 14.19 -4.31 2.69
CA GLN A 122 13.22 -5.39 2.53
C GLN A 122 12.15 -4.94 1.51
N LEU A 123 12.20 -5.46 0.28
CA LEU A 123 11.18 -5.15 -0.73
C LEU A 123 9.86 -5.81 -0.35
N LEU A 124 8.80 -5.03 -0.13
CA LEU A 124 7.45 -5.51 0.18
C LEU A 124 6.55 -5.46 -1.06
N SER A 125 6.56 -4.35 -1.79
CA SER A 125 5.76 -4.19 -3.01
C SER A 125 6.36 -3.12 -3.92
N LEU A 126 6.23 -3.31 -5.23
CA LEU A 126 6.66 -2.36 -6.26
C LEU A 126 5.62 -2.38 -7.39
N TRP A 127 5.03 -1.22 -7.71
CA TRP A 127 4.01 -1.13 -8.75
C TRP A 127 4.02 0.22 -9.44
N LYS A 128 3.50 0.25 -10.67
CA LYS A 128 3.30 1.47 -11.45
C LYS A 128 1.82 1.83 -11.53
N THR A 129 1.54 3.10 -11.39
CA THR A 129 0.26 3.73 -11.73
C THR A 129 0.44 4.65 -12.94
N PRO A 130 -0.60 5.27 -13.49
CA PRO A 130 -0.45 6.20 -14.62
C PRO A 130 0.55 7.33 -14.37
N ASN A 131 0.71 7.78 -13.12
CA ASN A 131 1.50 8.96 -12.79
C ASN A 131 2.74 8.67 -11.93
N TYR A 132 2.82 7.47 -11.31
CA TYR A 132 3.85 7.16 -10.33
C TYR A 132 4.38 5.74 -10.46
N ILE A 133 5.64 5.56 -10.08
CA ILE A 133 6.17 4.28 -9.61
C ILE A 133 6.18 4.35 -8.08
N ASN A 134 5.57 3.38 -7.44
CA ASN A 134 5.41 3.32 -5.99
C ASN A 134 6.17 2.13 -5.42
N LEU A 135 6.91 2.37 -4.37
CA LEU A 135 7.69 1.39 -3.62
C LEU A 135 7.19 1.34 -2.18
N ARG A 136 6.84 0.15 -1.70
CA ARG A 136 6.60 -0.17 -0.29
C ARG A 136 7.70 -1.10 0.18
N PHE A 137 8.35 -0.76 1.26
CA PHE A 137 9.55 -1.47 1.71
C PHE A 137 9.76 -1.35 3.21
N GLY A 138 10.54 -2.28 3.77
CA GLY A 138 11.05 -2.19 5.12
C GLY A 138 12.47 -1.61 5.11
N ILE A 139 12.69 -0.59 5.92
CA ILE A 139 14.03 -0.03 6.19
C ILE A 139 14.60 -0.77 7.38
N PRO A 140 15.77 -1.43 7.25
CA PRO A 140 16.51 -1.92 8.41
C PRO A 140 16.95 -0.74 9.27
N LYS A 141 16.55 -0.66 10.52
CA LYS A 141 16.71 0.54 11.35
C LYS A 141 16.96 0.20 12.81
N SER A 142 17.69 1.08 13.51
CA SER A 142 17.74 1.17 14.95
C SER A 142 16.89 2.34 15.45
N PHE A 143 16.78 2.49 16.76
CA PHE A 143 15.93 3.52 17.36
C PHE A 143 16.35 4.98 17.00
N LYS A 144 17.60 5.20 16.63
CA LYS A 144 18.17 6.54 16.33
C LYS A 144 18.63 6.71 14.89
N GLY A 145 18.43 5.72 14.05
CA GLY A 145 18.92 5.74 12.67
C GLY A 145 18.24 6.81 11.82
N ASN A 146 19.05 7.51 11.04
CA ASN A 146 18.59 8.47 10.03
C ASN A 146 18.94 7.93 8.64
N HIS A 147 17.95 7.68 7.81
CA HIS A 147 18.11 7.13 6.48
C HIS A 147 17.80 8.18 5.42
N ILE A 148 18.59 8.22 4.36
CA ILE A 148 18.31 9.01 3.17
C ILE A 148 17.99 8.06 2.04
N ILE A 149 16.78 8.23 1.46
CA ILE A 149 16.30 7.34 0.40
C ILE A 149 15.75 8.14 -0.77
N GLY A 150 15.99 7.66 -1.99
CA GLY A 150 15.53 8.31 -3.20
C GLY A 150 15.91 7.53 -4.45
N TRP A 151 15.76 8.14 -5.62
CA TRP A 151 16.11 7.55 -6.90
C TRP A 151 17.32 8.26 -7.52
N SER A 152 18.27 7.47 -8.00
CA SER A 152 19.38 7.94 -8.83
C SER A 152 19.09 7.63 -10.30
N PHE A 153 19.19 8.62 -11.17
CA PHE A 153 19.18 8.44 -12.61
C PHE A 153 20.52 7.82 -13.06
N ARG A 154 20.46 6.71 -13.81
CA ARG A 154 21.62 5.93 -14.25
C ARG A 154 21.80 5.93 -15.76
N GLY A 155 21.06 6.78 -16.46
CA GLY A 155 21.14 6.90 -17.92
C GLY A 155 20.00 6.25 -18.67
N ILE A 156 20.11 6.31 -19.98
CA ILE A 156 19.16 5.75 -20.93
C ILE A 156 19.92 4.83 -21.87
N SER A 157 19.46 3.60 -22.05
CA SER A 157 19.95 2.68 -23.06
C SER A 157 18.93 2.53 -24.19
N SER A 158 19.40 2.19 -25.38
CA SER A 158 18.55 1.79 -26.50
C SER A 158 18.47 0.27 -26.54
N THR A 159 17.27 -0.25 -26.76
CA THR A 159 17.05 -1.67 -27.03
C THR A 159 17.37 -1.95 -28.51
N HIS A 160 17.45 -3.24 -28.87
CA HIS A 160 17.71 -3.67 -30.26
C HIS A 160 16.66 -3.13 -31.26
N ASN A 161 15.43 -2.88 -30.81
CA ASN A 161 14.36 -2.33 -31.64
C ASN A 161 14.31 -0.78 -31.64
N GLY A 162 15.35 -0.11 -31.12
CA GLY A 162 15.41 1.35 -31.04
C GLY A 162 14.57 1.97 -29.92
N HIS A 163 13.85 1.17 -29.11
CA HIS A 163 13.11 1.67 -27.95
C HIS A 163 14.10 2.08 -26.86
N ARG A 164 13.76 3.11 -26.09
CA ARG A 164 14.59 3.60 -24.99
C ARG A 164 14.19 2.96 -23.68
N LYS A 165 15.18 2.74 -22.84
CA LYS A 165 14.99 2.24 -21.47
C LYS A 165 15.73 3.17 -20.52
N LEU A 166 14.97 3.85 -19.67
CA LEU A 166 15.51 4.69 -18.60
C LEU A 166 15.85 3.81 -17.40
N HIS A 167 17.04 3.99 -16.83
CA HIS A 167 17.53 3.22 -15.69
C HIS A 167 17.52 4.08 -14.43
N LEU A 168 16.84 3.61 -13.39
CA LEU A 168 16.83 4.18 -12.05
C LEU A 168 17.41 3.18 -11.05
N GLN A 169 18.27 3.67 -10.17
CA GLN A 169 18.81 2.91 -9.05
C GLN A 169 18.24 3.48 -7.75
N LEU A 170 17.75 2.62 -6.87
CA LEU A 170 17.40 3.06 -5.53
C LEU A 170 18.67 3.49 -4.79
N TYR A 171 18.70 4.75 -4.38
CA TYR A 171 19.69 5.28 -3.46
C TYR A 171 19.19 5.06 -2.04
N HIS A 172 20.04 4.47 -1.22
CA HIS A 172 19.75 4.30 0.20
C HIS A 172 21.03 4.44 1.01
N ASP A 173 21.15 5.54 1.73
CA ASP A 173 22.19 5.75 2.73
C ASP A 173 21.63 5.47 4.12
N ALA A 174 22.10 4.41 4.74
CA ALA A 174 21.73 4.01 6.09
C ALA A 174 22.57 4.67 7.18
N HIS A 175 23.56 5.50 6.82
CA HIS A 175 24.49 6.14 7.76
C HIS A 175 25.07 5.18 8.80
N ALA A 176 25.37 3.93 8.38
CA ALA A 176 25.85 2.85 9.24
C ALA A 176 24.91 2.50 10.40
N ASP A 177 23.61 2.72 10.22
CA ASP A 177 22.61 2.31 11.20
C ASP A 177 22.54 0.79 11.37
N ARG A 178 22.17 0.32 12.56
CA ARG A 178 22.04 -1.10 12.88
C ARG A 178 20.69 -1.64 12.41
N ASN A 179 20.64 -2.95 12.13
CA ASN A 179 19.45 -3.64 11.69
C ASN A 179 18.72 -4.28 12.87
N ASP A 180 18.16 -3.47 13.78
CA ASP A 180 17.49 -3.97 14.97
C ASP A 180 16.05 -4.42 14.65
N TYR A 181 15.38 -3.72 13.71
CA TYR A 181 14.04 -4.03 13.20
C TYR A 181 13.82 -3.45 11.81
N PHE A 182 12.68 -3.80 11.19
CA PHE A 182 12.25 -3.17 9.93
C PHE A 182 11.14 -2.16 10.19
N GLU A 183 11.35 -0.92 9.75
CA GLU A 183 10.30 0.11 9.71
C GLU A 183 9.70 0.17 8.31
N GLU A 184 8.39 0.03 8.21
CA GLU A 184 7.70 0.12 6.92
C GLU A 184 7.67 1.56 6.42
N ALA A 185 8.02 1.74 5.14
CA ALA A 185 8.04 3.03 4.47
C ALA A 185 7.51 2.92 3.04
N TYR A 186 7.16 4.07 2.50
CA TYR A 186 6.73 4.25 1.11
C TYR A 186 7.55 5.33 0.43
N LEU A 187 7.77 5.16 -0.88
CA LEU A 187 8.39 6.16 -1.75
C LEU A 187 7.65 6.18 -3.09
N SER A 188 7.25 7.36 -3.56
CA SER A 188 6.66 7.54 -4.88
C SER A 188 7.62 8.31 -5.79
N CYS A 189 7.77 7.84 -7.03
CA CYS A 189 8.52 8.51 -8.07
C CYS A 189 7.55 9.00 -9.15
N PRO A 190 7.39 10.32 -9.37
CA PRO A 190 6.53 10.84 -10.43
C PRO A 190 7.20 10.59 -11.79
N ILE A 191 6.49 9.90 -12.68
CA ILE A 191 7.03 9.49 -13.98
C ILE A 191 6.79 10.49 -15.11
N GLN A 192 5.90 11.46 -14.92
CA GLN A 192 5.59 12.49 -15.93
C GLN A 192 6.81 13.31 -16.34
N SER A 193 7.77 13.51 -15.42
CA SER A 193 9.03 14.19 -15.70
C SER A 193 9.90 13.48 -16.75
N PHE A 194 9.61 12.20 -17.06
CA PHE A 194 10.37 11.43 -18.04
C PHE A 194 9.88 11.62 -19.47
N SER A 195 8.77 12.32 -19.69
CA SER A 195 8.20 12.60 -21.04
C SER A 195 9.16 13.31 -21.99
N GLN A 196 10.13 14.04 -21.44
CA GLN A 196 11.20 14.65 -22.24
C GLN A 196 12.18 13.62 -22.85
N TRP A 197 12.24 12.40 -22.31
CA TRP A 197 13.18 11.36 -22.74
C TRP A 197 12.50 10.11 -23.27
N LEU A 198 11.28 9.83 -22.82
CA LEU A 198 10.56 8.59 -23.11
C LEU A 198 9.25 8.85 -23.82
N SER A 199 8.88 7.92 -24.71
CA SER A 199 7.62 7.90 -25.43
C SER A 199 6.66 6.90 -24.79
N PRO A 200 5.44 7.33 -24.37
CA PRO A 200 4.46 6.44 -23.77
C PRO A 200 4.09 5.27 -24.70
N GLY A 201 3.94 4.07 -24.11
CA GLY A 201 3.56 2.86 -24.84
C GLY A 201 4.67 2.24 -25.71
N VAL A 202 5.84 2.90 -25.80
CA VAL A 202 6.97 2.44 -26.62
C VAL A 202 8.18 2.13 -25.73
N ASP A 203 8.54 3.07 -24.86
CA ASP A 203 9.73 3.02 -24.03
C ASP A 203 9.45 2.39 -22.66
N SER A 204 10.47 2.18 -21.87
CA SER A 204 10.35 1.53 -20.56
C SER A 204 11.24 2.17 -19.50
N ILE A 205 10.91 1.87 -18.23
CA ILE A 205 11.67 2.27 -17.04
C ILE A 205 12.15 1.01 -16.33
N ALA A 206 13.46 0.87 -16.18
CA ALA A 206 14.09 -0.19 -15.41
C ALA A 206 14.48 0.33 -14.03
N LEU A 207 14.10 -0.39 -13.00
CA LEU A 207 14.42 -0.10 -11.61
C LEU A 207 15.40 -1.13 -11.09
N HIS A 208 16.45 -0.66 -10.42
CA HIS A 208 17.46 -1.50 -9.79
C HIS A 208 17.42 -1.22 -8.27
N ILE A 209 17.24 -2.27 -7.48
CA ILE A 209 17.05 -2.16 -6.03
C ILE A 209 17.93 -3.19 -5.35
N ASN A 210 18.77 -2.77 -4.41
CA ASN A 210 19.48 -3.69 -3.54
C ASN A 210 18.55 -4.09 -2.39
N THR A 211 18.25 -5.38 -2.29
CA THR A 211 17.37 -5.92 -1.25
C THR A 211 18.14 -6.84 -0.31
N VAL A 212 17.58 -7.11 0.87
CA VAL A 212 18.13 -8.10 1.82
C VAL A 212 18.23 -9.52 1.23
N LYS A 213 17.58 -9.77 0.07
CA LYS A 213 17.65 -11.04 -0.67
C LYS A 213 18.58 -10.97 -1.88
N GLY A 214 19.29 -9.87 -2.10
CA GLY A 214 20.16 -9.61 -3.23
C GLY A 214 19.61 -8.54 -4.18
N GLN A 215 20.25 -8.41 -5.34
CA GLN A 215 19.86 -7.44 -6.35
C GLN A 215 18.50 -7.80 -6.97
N TYR A 216 17.62 -6.83 -7.04
CA TYR A 216 16.30 -6.94 -7.66
C TYR A 216 16.18 -5.95 -8.81
N GLN A 217 15.61 -6.40 -9.92
CA GLN A 217 15.34 -5.56 -11.07
C GLN A 217 13.87 -5.73 -11.50
N ALA A 218 13.22 -4.61 -11.81
CA ALA A 218 11.90 -4.58 -12.43
C ALA A 218 11.91 -3.65 -13.65
N VAL A 219 11.08 -3.96 -14.65
CA VAL A 219 10.90 -3.12 -15.83
C VAL A 219 9.41 -2.85 -16.00
N PHE A 220 9.08 -1.58 -16.12
CA PHE A 220 7.72 -1.12 -16.38
C PHE A 220 7.63 -0.45 -17.75
N PRO A 221 6.56 -0.66 -18.52
CA PRO A 221 6.28 0.17 -19.70
C PRO A 221 6.08 1.63 -19.26
N TYR A 222 6.61 2.55 -20.07
CA TYR A 222 6.42 3.98 -19.81
C TYR A 222 5.08 4.51 -20.31
#